data_e0bfe1152938da46aaa0aadd58a042bb
#
_entry.id   e0bfe1152938da46aaa0aadd58a042bb
#
_cell.length_a   1.000
_cell.length_b   1.000
_cell.length_c   1.000
_cell.angle_alpha   90.00
_cell.angle_beta   90.00
_cell.angle_gamma   90.00
#
_symmetry.space_group_name_H-M   'P 1'
#
loop_
_entity.id
_entity.type
_entity.pdbx_description
1 polymer ?
#
loop_
_entity_poly.entity_id
_entity_poly.type
_entity_poly.pdbx_seq_one_letter_code
_entity_poly.pdbx_strand_id
1 'polypeptide(L)'
;GISFGGQMHGLVILDENDKVIRPAILWNDGRTTKECEYLNNTIGKGKLTEYTANIAFAGFTAPKILWVRENEPENFQKIRKIMLPKDYLAYRFSGVHATDVSDASGMLLFDVKNRCWSEKMLEICGISKGCMARVFESYECIGHLTEEAAEKLGLTTDTAVIAGAGDNAAAAVGTGTVGDGSCNISLGTSGTIFISSMTFGVDANNALHAFAHADGHYHLMGCMLSAASCNKWWLDDIIGTGCLLYTSDA
;
A
#
# COMPACT_ATOMS: atom_id res chain seq x y z
N GLY A 1 -13.00 8.28 -17.78
CA GLY A 1 -12.18 8.40 -16.58
C GLY A 1 -11.00 7.44 -16.59
N ILE A 2 -10.00 7.73 -15.78
CA ILE A 2 -8.82 6.88 -15.57
C ILE A 2 -8.75 6.56 -14.08
N SER A 3 -8.45 5.30 -13.74
CA SER A 3 -8.19 4.85 -12.39
C SER A 3 -6.96 3.94 -12.35
N PHE A 4 -6.38 3.75 -11.18
CA PHE A 4 -5.16 2.99 -11.00
C PHE A 4 -5.33 1.91 -9.93
N GLY A 5 -4.91 0.69 -10.22
CA GLY A 5 -4.56 -0.31 -9.22
C GLY A 5 -3.06 -0.41 -9.14
N GLY A 6 -2.46 -0.36 -7.96
CA GLY A 6 -1.01 -0.32 -7.83
C GLY A 6 -0.46 -1.09 -6.64
N GLN A 7 0.81 -1.50 -6.75
CA GLN A 7 1.51 -2.14 -5.65
C GLN A 7 1.49 -1.24 -4.40
N MET A 8 1.17 -1.83 -3.28
CA MET A 8 1.09 -1.14 -1.99
C MET A 8 2.49 -0.85 -1.39
N HIS A 9 2.52 -0.03 -0.35
CA HIS A 9 3.65 0.14 0.58
C HIS A 9 4.91 0.83 0.04
N GLY A 10 5.05 1.03 -1.27
CA GLY A 10 6.22 1.66 -1.86
C GLY A 10 6.40 3.10 -1.38
N LEU A 11 7.64 3.53 -1.12
CA LEU A 11 7.94 4.90 -0.71
C LEU A 11 8.45 5.70 -1.91
N VAL A 12 7.69 6.68 -2.35
CA VAL A 12 8.08 7.73 -3.30
C VAL A 12 8.12 9.06 -2.55
N ILE A 13 9.24 9.77 -2.64
CA ILE A 13 9.45 11.06 -1.97
C ILE A 13 9.85 12.15 -2.97
N LEU A 14 9.20 13.31 -2.86
CA LEU A 14 9.46 14.47 -3.71
C LEU A 14 9.97 15.66 -2.91
N ASP A 15 10.77 16.49 -3.56
CA ASP A 15 11.27 17.76 -3.03
C ASP A 15 10.28 18.92 -3.25
N GLU A 16 10.70 20.13 -2.94
CA GLU A 16 9.90 21.35 -3.10
C GLU A 16 9.56 21.71 -4.56
N ASN A 17 10.31 21.17 -5.52
CA ASN A 17 10.13 21.35 -6.96
C ASN A 17 9.42 20.16 -7.61
N ASP A 18 8.82 19.27 -6.79
CA ASP A 18 8.15 18.04 -7.24
C ASP A 18 9.07 17.04 -7.96
N LYS A 19 10.38 17.14 -7.73
CA LYS A 19 11.35 16.18 -8.25
C LYS A 19 11.49 15.01 -7.31
N VAL A 20 11.59 13.82 -7.89
CA VAL A 20 11.87 12.58 -7.16
C VAL A 20 13.26 12.68 -6.54
N ILE A 21 13.35 12.59 -5.21
CA ILE A 21 14.60 12.73 -4.43
C ILE A 21 15.51 11.52 -4.64
N ARG A 22 14.92 10.33 -4.73
CA ARG A 22 15.63 9.05 -4.88
C ARG A 22 14.72 7.98 -5.52
N PRO A 23 15.28 6.88 -6.06
CA PRO A 23 14.47 5.74 -6.49
C PRO A 23 13.57 5.23 -5.37
N ALA A 24 12.33 4.82 -5.71
CA ALA A 24 11.37 4.29 -4.76
C ALA A 24 11.90 3.06 -4.00
N ILE A 25 11.57 2.96 -2.72
CA ILE A 25 11.83 1.74 -1.93
C ILE A 25 10.54 0.92 -1.98
N LEU A 26 10.59 -0.25 -2.63
CA LEU A 26 9.40 -1.06 -2.91
C LEU A 26 9.03 -1.99 -1.75
N TRP A 27 7.87 -2.64 -1.86
CA TRP A 27 7.29 -3.51 -0.81
C TRP A 27 8.16 -4.73 -0.47
N ASN A 28 8.91 -5.26 -1.43
CA ASN A 28 9.78 -6.44 -1.28
C ASN A 28 11.21 -6.10 -0.83
N ASP A 29 11.49 -4.84 -0.50
CA ASP A 29 12.79 -4.42 -0.02
C ASP A 29 12.90 -4.66 1.50
N GLY A 30 13.83 -5.53 1.88
CA GLY A 30 14.02 -5.98 3.26
C GLY A 30 14.96 -5.11 4.11
N ARG A 31 15.44 -3.95 3.62
CA ARG A 31 16.46 -3.12 4.31
C ARG A 31 16.05 -2.59 5.69
N THR A 32 14.77 -2.55 6.00
CA THR A 32 14.19 -1.86 7.17
C THR A 32 13.97 -2.75 8.40
N THR A 33 14.71 -3.84 8.53
CA THR A 33 14.57 -4.78 9.66
C THR A 33 14.77 -4.08 11.01
N LYS A 34 15.79 -3.23 11.12
CA LYS A 34 16.12 -2.49 12.34
C LYS A 34 15.02 -1.50 12.74
N GLU A 35 14.45 -0.82 11.76
CA GLU A 35 13.36 0.13 11.96
C GLU A 35 12.06 -0.60 12.38
N CYS A 36 11.83 -1.80 11.84
CA CYS A 36 10.73 -2.65 12.28
C CYS A 36 10.91 -3.12 13.73
N GLU A 37 12.13 -3.49 14.14
CA GLU A 37 12.44 -3.84 15.52
C GLU A 37 12.20 -2.66 16.47
N TYR A 38 12.65 -1.46 16.09
CA TYR A 38 12.38 -0.24 16.85
C TYR A 38 10.87 0.01 17.01
N LEU A 39 10.12 -0.03 15.92
CA LEU A 39 8.67 0.20 15.95
C LEU A 39 7.95 -0.86 16.79
N ASN A 40 8.23 -2.15 16.57
CA ASN A 40 7.51 -3.24 17.24
C ASN A 40 7.90 -3.41 18.70
N ASN A 41 9.17 -3.17 19.07
CA ASN A 41 9.67 -3.47 20.40
C ASN A 41 9.80 -2.21 21.27
N THR A 42 10.25 -1.08 20.72
CA THR A 42 10.46 0.17 21.50
C THR A 42 9.18 1.00 21.56
N ILE A 43 8.53 1.26 20.43
CA ILE A 43 7.21 1.91 20.43
C ILE A 43 6.17 0.93 20.97
N GLY A 44 6.21 -0.33 20.50
CA GLY A 44 5.39 -1.44 20.96
C GLY A 44 4.21 -1.74 20.06
N LYS A 45 4.02 -3.03 19.76
CA LYS A 45 2.95 -3.53 18.87
C LYS A 45 1.56 -3.03 19.27
N GLY A 46 1.25 -3.00 20.57
CA GLY A 46 -0.05 -2.53 21.06
C GLY A 46 -0.35 -1.08 20.68
N LYS A 47 0.64 -0.18 20.81
CA LYS A 47 0.48 1.22 20.39
C LYS A 47 0.38 1.36 18.88
N LEU A 48 1.18 0.61 18.11
CA LEU A 48 1.08 0.62 16.65
C LEU A 48 -0.32 0.18 16.20
N THR A 49 -0.84 -0.89 16.80
CA THR A 49 -2.20 -1.37 16.53
C THR A 49 -3.26 -0.34 16.90
N GLU A 50 -3.11 0.34 18.04
CA GLU A 50 -3.99 1.44 18.45
C GLU A 50 -3.96 2.59 17.43
N TYR A 51 -2.78 2.94 16.91
CA TYR A 51 -2.59 4.10 16.02
C TYR A 51 -2.94 3.83 14.56
N THR A 52 -2.86 2.58 14.10
CA THR A 52 -2.96 2.23 12.67
C THR A 52 -3.70 0.94 12.39
N ALA A 53 -4.17 0.21 13.39
CA ALA A 53 -4.74 -1.14 13.29
C ALA A 53 -3.74 -2.23 12.83
N ASN A 54 -2.44 -1.93 12.73
CA ASN A 54 -1.41 -2.83 12.23
C ASN A 54 -0.15 -2.78 13.08
N ILE A 55 0.77 -3.72 12.86
CA ILE A 55 2.13 -3.72 13.38
C ILE A 55 3.14 -3.47 12.26
N ALA A 56 4.42 -3.22 12.59
CA ALA A 56 5.42 -2.91 11.57
C ALA A 56 5.95 -4.16 10.86
N PHE A 57 6.01 -4.07 9.53
CA PHE A 57 6.67 -5.02 8.63
C PHE A 57 7.61 -4.29 7.68
N ALA A 58 8.67 -4.94 7.23
CA ALA A 58 9.68 -4.33 6.35
C ALA A 58 9.08 -3.80 5.03
N GLY A 59 8.01 -4.44 4.55
CA GLY A 59 7.28 -4.00 3.36
C GLY A 59 6.58 -2.65 3.53
N PHE A 60 6.18 -2.23 4.72
CA PHE A 60 5.39 -1.02 4.96
C PHE A 60 6.18 0.28 4.79
N THR A 61 5.47 1.39 4.60
CA THR A 61 6.09 2.69 4.25
C THR A 61 6.78 3.37 5.43
N ALA A 62 6.19 3.32 6.64
CA ALA A 62 6.77 3.99 7.81
C ALA A 62 8.18 3.53 8.16
N PRO A 63 8.52 2.21 8.18
CA PRO A 63 9.90 1.76 8.37
C PRO A 63 10.86 2.32 7.33
N LYS A 64 10.43 2.49 6.08
CA LYS A 64 11.26 3.04 5.00
C LYS A 64 11.55 4.53 5.20
N ILE A 65 10.59 5.29 5.72
CA ILE A 65 10.79 6.69 6.09
C ILE A 65 11.83 6.81 7.21
N LEU A 66 11.74 5.96 8.23
CA LEU A 66 12.71 5.90 9.31
C LEU A 66 14.10 5.54 8.78
N TRP A 67 14.17 4.57 7.88
CA TRP A 67 15.43 4.20 7.24
C TRP A 67 16.06 5.37 6.45
N VAL A 68 15.27 6.10 5.67
CA VAL A 68 15.74 7.30 4.95
C VAL A 68 16.21 8.37 5.94
N ARG A 69 15.50 8.58 7.05
CA ARG A 69 15.90 9.53 8.10
C ARG A 69 17.27 9.21 8.69
N GLU A 70 17.54 7.93 8.95
CA GLU A 70 18.78 7.49 9.60
C GLU A 70 19.95 7.35 8.63
N ASN A 71 19.70 6.86 7.40
CA ASN A 71 20.76 6.51 6.46
C ASN A 71 20.98 7.56 5.36
N GLU A 72 19.96 8.39 5.07
CA GLU A 72 19.99 9.43 4.04
C GLU A 72 19.45 10.77 4.59
N PRO A 73 20.03 11.34 5.66
CA PRO A 73 19.47 12.51 6.36
C PRO A 73 19.34 13.76 5.46
N GLU A 74 20.22 13.93 4.50
CA GLU A 74 20.11 15.02 3.52
C GLU A 74 18.90 14.86 2.59
N ASN A 75 18.59 13.64 2.20
CA ASN A 75 17.39 13.33 1.42
C ASN A 75 16.12 13.50 2.26
N PHE A 76 16.16 13.06 3.53
CA PHE A 76 15.06 13.21 4.46
C PHE A 76 14.65 14.68 4.65
N GLN A 77 15.62 15.59 4.80
CA GLN A 77 15.37 17.02 4.97
C GLN A 77 14.69 17.68 3.75
N LYS A 78 14.88 17.12 2.56
CA LYS A 78 14.30 17.62 1.31
C LYS A 78 12.85 17.18 1.11
N ILE A 79 12.35 16.22 1.88
CA ILE A 79 10.99 15.68 1.69
C ILE A 79 9.95 16.79 1.86
N ARG A 80 9.10 16.94 0.83
CA ARG A 80 7.94 17.83 0.85
C ARG A 80 6.64 17.07 0.52
N LYS A 81 6.74 15.98 -0.25
CA LYS A 81 5.60 15.10 -0.54
C LYS A 81 6.01 13.64 -0.38
N ILE A 82 5.13 12.86 0.24
CA ILE A 82 5.23 11.41 0.38
C ILE A 82 4.06 10.80 -0.38
N MET A 83 4.36 9.82 -1.23
CA MET A 83 3.38 9.15 -2.08
C MET A 83 3.66 7.65 -2.14
N LEU A 84 2.63 6.89 -2.46
CA LEU A 84 2.75 5.52 -2.93
C LEU A 84 3.00 5.50 -4.45
N PRO A 85 3.48 4.40 -5.04
CA PRO A 85 3.76 4.34 -6.47
C PRO A 85 2.56 4.68 -7.36
N LYS A 86 1.36 4.20 -7.02
CA LYS A 86 0.11 4.51 -7.69
C LYS A 86 -0.22 6.01 -7.58
N ASP A 87 -0.08 6.58 -6.39
CA ASP A 87 -0.37 7.98 -6.12
C ASP A 87 0.54 8.91 -6.94
N TYR A 88 1.80 8.51 -7.12
CA TYR A 88 2.73 9.27 -7.96
C TYR A 88 2.28 9.30 -9.42
N LEU A 89 1.76 8.19 -9.96
CA LEU A 89 1.17 8.20 -11.30
C LEU A 89 -0.06 9.10 -11.37
N ALA A 90 -0.99 8.95 -10.42
CA ALA A 90 -2.19 9.80 -10.35
C ALA A 90 -1.82 11.30 -10.24
N TYR A 91 -0.79 11.61 -9.44
CA TYR A 91 -0.24 12.96 -9.33
C TYR A 91 0.32 13.48 -10.66
N ARG A 92 1.08 12.66 -11.39
CA ARG A 92 1.63 13.05 -12.70
C ARG A 92 0.53 13.28 -13.75
N PHE A 93 -0.64 12.68 -13.57
CA PHE A 93 -1.77 12.83 -14.48
C PHE A 93 -2.67 14.00 -14.11
N SER A 94 -2.90 14.21 -12.81
CA SER A 94 -3.87 15.21 -12.33
C SER A 94 -3.25 16.47 -11.72
N GLY A 95 -1.98 16.44 -11.33
CA GLY A 95 -1.35 17.49 -10.52
C GLY A 95 -1.82 17.49 -9.06
N VAL A 96 -2.69 16.57 -8.65
CA VAL A 96 -3.28 16.53 -7.30
C VAL A 96 -2.53 15.55 -6.41
N HIS A 97 -1.99 16.03 -5.27
CA HIS A 97 -1.35 15.22 -4.25
C HIS A 97 -2.42 14.47 -3.43
N ALA A 98 -2.80 13.31 -3.90
CA ALA A 98 -3.88 12.48 -3.38
C ALA A 98 -3.45 11.04 -3.16
N THR A 99 -4.12 10.35 -2.25
CA THR A 99 -4.06 8.89 -2.02
C THR A 99 -5.46 8.38 -1.72
N ASP A 100 -5.66 7.07 -1.78
CA ASP A 100 -6.90 6.45 -1.35
C ASP A 100 -6.75 5.71 -0.02
N VAL A 101 -7.88 5.47 0.64
CA VAL A 101 -7.94 4.82 1.96
C VAL A 101 -7.37 3.41 1.97
N SER A 102 -7.54 2.63 0.87
CA SER A 102 -7.09 1.24 0.82
C SER A 102 -5.57 1.14 0.76
N ASP A 103 -4.93 1.94 -0.08
CA ASP A 103 -3.48 1.95 -0.24
C ASP A 103 -2.79 2.66 0.95
N ALA A 104 -3.36 3.78 1.44
CA ALA A 104 -2.89 4.48 2.64
C ALA A 104 -2.87 3.59 3.88
N SER A 105 -3.81 2.64 4.00
CA SER A 105 -3.87 1.66 5.10
C SER A 105 -2.59 0.84 5.24
N GLY A 106 -1.89 0.57 4.13
CA GLY A 106 -0.64 -0.18 4.10
C GLY A 106 0.61 0.64 4.42
N MET A 107 0.50 1.93 4.73
CA MET A 107 1.64 2.79 5.01
C MET A 107 2.16 2.69 6.45
N LEU A 108 1.38 2.18 7.40
CA LEU A 108 1.61 2.28 8.84
C LEU A 108 1.70 3.74 9.35
N LEU A 109 1.05 4.66 8.61
CA LEU A 109 0.93 6.09 8.93
C LEU A 109 -0.53 6.52 8.99
N PHE A 110 -1.44 5.60 8.68
CA PHE A 110 -2.87 5.84 8.52
C PHE A 110 -3.67 5.18 9.64
N ASP A 111 -4.54 5.94 10.29
CA ASP A 111 -5.53 5.42 11.22
C ASP A 111 -6.69 4.83 10.40
N VAL A 112 -6.65 3.51 10.23
CA VAL A 112 -7.62 2.78 9.40
C VAL A 112 -9.04 2.93 9.93
N LYS A 113 -9.21 2.95 11.25
CA LYS A 113 -10.53 3.07 11.89
C LYS A 113 -11.19 4.41 11.60
N ASN A 114 -10.41 5.50 11.72
CA ASN A 114 -10.90 6.86 11.58
C ASN A 114 -10.67 7.46 10.18
N ARG A 115 -10.06 6.69 9.27
CA ARG A 115 -9.79 7.07 7.87
C ARG A 115 -9.03 8.40 7.74
N CYS A 116 -7.98 8.56 8.54
CA CYS A 116 -7.16 9.77 8.55
C CYS A 116 -5.69 9.45 8.87
N TRP A 117 -4.80 10.41 8.61
CA TRP A 117 -3.40 10.26 8.99
C TRP A 117 -3.26 10.21 10.51
N SER A 118 -2.50 9.23 11.00
CA SER A 118 -2.17 9.05 12.41
C SER A 118 -1.12 10.06 12.85
N GLU A 119 -1.54 11.09 13.60
CA GLU A 119 -0.63 12.13 14.08
C GLU A 119 0.51 11.55 14.93
N LYS A 120 0.22 10.50 15.71
CA LYS A 120 1.22 9.80 16.51
C LYS A 120 2.29 9.11 15.65
N MET A 121 1.89 8.48 14.56
CA MET A 121 2.84 7.84 13.65
C MET A 121 3.65 8.86 12.85
N LEU A 122 3.03 9.97 12.45
CA LEU A 122 3.76 11.06 11.80
C LEU A 122 4.82 11.66 12.74
N GLU A 123 4.50 11.87 14.01
CA GLU A 123 5.43 12.32 15.06
C GLU A 123 6.60 11.34 15.22
N ILE A 124 6.32 10.03 15.35
CA ILE A 124 7.35 8.97 15.47
C ILE A 124 8.28 8.98 14.26
N CYS A 125 7.75 9.14 13.06
CA CYS A 125 8.53 9.20 11.84
C CYS A 125 9.25 10.53 11.61
N GLY A 126 8.89 11.60 12.36
CA GLY A 126 9.42 12.94 12.18
C GLY A 126 8.93 13.63 10.92
N ILE A 127 7.72 13.29 10.46
CA ILE A 127 7.12 13.80 9.22
C ILE A 127 6.02 14.82 9.54
N SER A 128 6.04 15.96 8.85
CA SER A 128 4.95 16.94 8.90
C SER A 128 3.71 16.41 8.18
N LYS A 129 2.53 16.65 8.74
CA LYS A 129 1.24 16.36 8.09
C LYS A 129 1.12 17.02 6.70
N GLY A 130 1.79 18.16 6.49
CA GLY A 130 1.83 18.85 5.19
C GLY A 130 2.57 18.07 4.09
N CYS A 131 3.38 17.07 4.45
CA CYS A 131 4.02 16.16 3.47
C CYS A 131 3.09 15.04 3.01
N MET A 132 1.95 14.83 3.69
CA MET A 132 1.05 13.73 3.40
C MET A 132 -0.02 14.14 2.38
N ALA A 133 -0.39 13.20 1.53
CA ALA A 133 -1.41 13.35 0.52
C ALA A 133 -2.81 13.58 1.15
N ARG A 134 -3.70 14.27 0.43
CA ARG A 134 -5.12 14.28 0.77
C ARG A 134 -5.71 12.90 0.55
N VAL A 135 -6.48 12.42 1.53
CA VAL A 135 -7.09 11.08 1.50
C VAL A 135 -8.48 11.15 0.84
N PHE A 136 -8.76 10.17 0.00
CA PHE A 136 -10.03 9.98 -0.70
C PHE A 136 -10.52 8.54 -0.53
N GLU A 137 -11.79 8.31 -0.74
CA GLU A 137 -12.27 6.94 -0.99
C GLU A 137 -11.78 6.48 -2.38
N SER A 138 -11.57 5.18 -2.54
CA SER A 138 -10.96 4.63 -3.75
C SER A 138 -11.73 4.95 -5.05
N TYR A 139 -13.03 5.16 -4.95
CA TYR A 139 -13.93 5.47 -6.07
C TYR A 139 -14.11 6.98 -6.30
N GLU A 140 -13.54 7.84 -5.48
CA GLU A 140 -13.71 9.29 -5.61
C GLU A 140 -12.82 9.86 -6.71
N CYS A 141 -13.36 10.89 -7.37
CA CYS A 141 -12.61 11.70 -8.34
C CYS A 141 -11.66 12.64 -7.59
N ILE A 142 -10.36 12.55 -7.86
CA ILE A 142 -9.34 13.41 -7.28
C ILE A 142 -9.10 14.69 -8.10
N GLY A 143 -9.50 14.67 -9.36
CA GLY A 143 -9.30 15.79 -10.31
C GLY A 143 -9.46 15.31 -11.75
N HIS A 144 -8.89 16.07 -12.68
CA HIS A 144 -8.93 15.79 -14.11
C HIS A 144 -7.52 15.80 -14.68
N LEU A 145 -7.34 15.31 -15.91
CA LEU A 145 -6.04 15.33 -16.57
C LEU A 145 -5.51 16.76 -16.71
N THR A 146 -4.22 16.92 -16.46
CA THR A 146 -3.50 18.14 -16.87
C THR A 146 -3.44 18.23 -18.39
N GLU A 147 -3.24 19.44 -18.94
CA GLU A 147 -3.06 19.63 -20.39
C GLU A 147 -1.96 18.75 -20.95
N GLU A 148 -0.80 18.69 -20.27
CA GLU A 148 0.35 17.86 -20.67
C GLU A 148 -0.01 16.36 -20.71
N ALA A 149 -0.73 15.87 -19.70
CA ALA A 149 -1.13 14.47 -19.64
C ALA A 149 -2.19 14.14 -20.69
N ALA A 150 -3.16 15.01 -20.89
CA ALA A 150 -4.21 14.86 -21.90
C ALA A 150 -3.61 14.80 -23.31
N GLU A 151 -2.69 15.70 -23.64
CA GLU A 151 -1.99 15.72 -24.94
C GLU A 151 -1.21 14.43 -25.18
N LYS A 152 -0.38 14.00 -24.21
CA LYS A 152 0.43 12.78 -24.32
C LYS A 152 -0.38 11.51 -24.47
N LEU A 153 -1.58 11.47 -23.88
CA LEU A 153 -2.45 10.30 -23.91
C LEU A 153 -3.46 10.34 -25.08
N GLY A 154 -3.54 11.44 -25.81
CA GLY A 154 -4.57 11.64 -26.85
C GLY A 154 -5.98 11.69 -26.28
N LEU A 155 -6.13 12.21 -25.04
CA LEU A 155 -7.39 12.37 -24.32
C LEU A 155 -7.74 13.84 -24.13
N THR A 156 -8.86 14.13 -23.49
CA THR A 156 -9.29 15.50 -23.16
C THR A 156 -9.04 15.79 -21.68
N THR A 157 -8.91 17.09 -21.35
CA THR A 157 -8.77 17.55 -19.97
C THR A 157 -10.02 17.30 -19.12
N ASP A 158 -11.17 16.99 -19.73
CA ASP A 158 -12.39 16.58 -19.02
C ASP A 158 -12.33 15.14 -18.49
N THR A 159 -11.27 14.39 -18.84
CA THR A 159 -11.10 13.02 -18.36
C THR A 159 -10.82 13.02 -16.87
N ALA A 160 -11.77 12.50 -16.09
CA ALA A 160 -11.66 12.38 -14.64
C ALA A 160 -10.54 11.39 -14.24
N VAL A 161 -9.76 11.77 -13.22
CA VAL A 161 -8.78 10.89 -12.56
C VAL A 161 -9.37 10.47 -11.23
N ILE A 162 -9.49 9.16 -11.04
CA ILE A 162 -10.06 8.54 -9.84
C ILE A 162 -8.93 8.10 -8.91
N ALA A 163 -9.13 8.18 -7.61
CA ALA A 163 -8.13 7.84 -6.58
C ALA A 163 -7.53 6.44 -6.79
N GLY A 164 -8.36 5.50 -7.21
CA GLY A 164 -7.91 4.11 -7.42
C GLY A 164 -7.74 3.35 -6.12
N ALA A 165 -7.04 2.22 -6.14
CA ALA A 165 -6.90 1.37 -4.98
C ALA A 165 -5.54 0.66 -4.94
N GLY A 166 -5.11 0.20 -3.76
CA GLY A 166 -4.06 -0.79 -3.66
C GLY A 166 -4.44 -2.06 -4.45
N ASP A 167 -3.45 -2.72 -5.04
CA ASP A 167 -3.65 -3.84 -6.00
C ASP A 167 -4.57 -4.95 -5.46
N ASN A 168 -4.43 -5.33 -4.18
CA ASN A 168 -5.26 -6.37 -3.57
C ASN A 168 -6.73 -5.91 -3.41
N ALA A 169 -6.97 -4.65 -3.03
CA ALA A 169 -8.31 -4.11 -2.92
C ALA A 169 -8.97 -3.94 -4.31
N ALA A 170 -8.20 -3.51 -5.31
CA ALA A 170 -8.66 -3.43 -6.69
C ALA A 170 -9.03 -4.82 -7.25
N ALA A 171 -8.19 -5.84 -7.00
CA ALA A 171 -8.46 -7.22 -7.40
C ALA A 171 -9.70 -7.78 -6.68
N ALA A 172 -9.88 -7.46 -5.40
CA ALA A 172 -11.06 -7.87 -4.64
C ALA A 172 -12.35 -7.31 -5.26
N VAL A 173 -12.39 -6.01 -5.60
CA VAL A 173 -13.53 -5.41 -6.31
C VAL A 173 -13.75 -6.10 -7.66
N GLY A 174 -12.67 -6.32 -8.44
CA GLY A 174 -12.75 -6.97 -9.75
C GLY A 174 -13.25 -8.41 -9.72
N THR A 175 -13.07 -9.11 -8.60
CA THR A 175 -13.55 -10.50 -8.39
C THR A 175 -14.88 -10.55 -7.61
N GLY A 176 -15.49 -9.41 -7.32
CA GLY A 176 -16.74 -9.35 -6.57
C GLY A 176 -16.59 -9.65 -5.07
N THR A 177 -15.37 -9.58 -4.53
CA THR A 177 -15.10 -9.75 -3.09
C THR A 177 -15.39 -8.43 -2.38
N VAL A 178 -16.65 -8.15 -2.18
CA VAL A 178 -17.19 -6.94 -1.56
C VAL A 178 -18.29 -7.31 -0.55
N GLY A 179 -18.61 -6.38 0.34
CA GLY A 179 -19.60 -6.59 1.38
C GLY A 179 -19.08 -7.45 2.53
N ASP A 180 -19.94 -8.13 3.26
CA ASP A 180 -19.58 -8.85 4.47
C ASP A 180 -19.29 -10.33 4.20
N GLY A 181 -18.16 -10.82 4.72
CA GLY A 181 -17.81 -12.25 4.72
C GLY A 181 -17.38 -12.82 3.36
N SER A 182 -17.25 -12.00 2.29
CA SER A 182 -16.70 -12.47 1.02
C SER A 182 -15.17 -12.65 1.14
N CYS A 183 -14.66 -13.72 0.50
CA CYS A 183 -13.24 -14.07 0.57
C CYS A 183 -12.65 -14.21 -0.83
N ASN A 184 -11.46 -13.65 -1.03
CA ASN A 184 -10.63 -13.87 -2.21
C ASN A 184 -9.31 -14.52 -1.78
N ILE A 185 -8.89 -15.55 -2.50
CA ILE A 185 -7.58 -16.20 -2.32
C ILE A 185 -6.80 -16.02 -3.61
N SER A 186 -5.70 -15.28 -3.54
CA SER A 186 -4.77 -15.10 -4.66
C SER A 186 -3.55 -15.98 -4.46
N LEU A 187 -3.24 -16.83 -5.43
CA LEU A 187 -2.09 -17.76 -5.42
C LEU A 187 -1.20 -17.48 -6.63
N GLY A 188 -0.24 -16.60 -6.42
CA GLY A 188 0.83 -16.32 -7.37
C GLY A 188 2.19 -16.70 -6.77
N THR A 189 3.26 -16.01 -7.17
CA THR A 189 4.59 -16.12 -6.52
C THR A 189 4.45 -15.94 -5.01
N SER A 190 3.73 -14.90 -4.57
CA SER A 190 3.23 -14.72 -3.21
C SER A 190 1.76 -15.17 -3.13
N GLY A 191 1.22 -15.23 -1.91
CA GLY A 191 -0.18 -15.57 -1.68
C GLY A 191 -0.86 -14.57 -0.76
N THR A 192 -2.12 -14.27 -1.02
CA THR A 192 -2.95 -13.46 -0.12
C THR A 192 -4.30 -14.13 0.13
N ILE A 193 -4.78 -14.00 1.36
CA ILE A 193 -6.16 -14.31 1.74
C ILE A 193 -6.79 -12.99 2.16
N PHE A 194 -7.79 -12.55 1.43
CA PHE A 194 -8.48 -11.30 1.61
C PHE A 194 -9.93 -11.58 2.03
N ILE A 195 -10.36 -11.02 3.15
CA ILE A 195 -11.72 -11.20 3.68
C ILE A 195 -12.35 -9.82 3.85
N SER A 196 -13.38 -9.52 3.06
CA SER A 196 -14.14 -8.27 3.15
C SER A 196 -15.03 -8.24 4.38
N SER A 197 -15.19 -7.07 4.98
CA SER A 197 -16.05 -6.86 6.16
C SER A 197 -16.67 -5.47 6.12
N MET A 198 -17.95 -5.39 6.44
CA MET A 198 -18.66 -4.11 6.56
C MET A 198 -18.30 -3.34 7.83
N THR A 199 -17.68 -4.00 8.80
CA THR A 199 -17.29 -3.39 10.06
C THR A 199 -15.77 -3.39 10.26
N PHE A 200 -15.27 -2.34 10.93
CA PHE A 200 -13.88 -2.29 11.33
C PHE A 200 -13.55 -3.42 12.32
N GLY A 201 -12.46 -4.12 12.07
CA GLY A 201 -11.93 -5.16 12.94
C GLY A 201 -10.43 -5.26 12.90
N VAL A 202 -9.83 -5.75 13.96
CA VAL A 202 -8.39 -6.04 14.07
C VAL A 202 -8.24 -7.44 14.62
N ASP A 203 -7.32 -8.22 14.05
CA ASP A 203 -6.97 -9.52 14.63
C ASP A 203 -6.22 -9.32 15.96
N ALA A 204 -6.72 -9.95 17.02
CA ALA A 204 -6.16 -9.82 18.37
C ALA A 204 -4.70 -10.25 18.48
N ASN A 205 -4.25 -11.15 17.60
CA ASN A 205 -2.88 -11.65 17.55
C ASN A 205 -1.99 -10.87 16.56
N ASN A 206 -2.55 -9.89 15.84
CA ASN A 206 -1.87 -9.17 14.75
C ASN A 206 -1.29 -10.09 13.65
N ALA A 207 -1.91 -11.26 13.42
CA ALA A 207 -1.54 -12.17 12.35
C ALA A 207 -2.10 -11.75 10.99
N LEU A 208 -3.16 -10.93 10.99
CA LEU A 208 -3.78 -10.37 9.81
C LEU A 208 -3.62 -8.85 9.78
N HIS A 209 -3.45 -8.31 8.59
CA HIS A 209 -3.52 -6.87 8.34
C HIS A 209 -4.98 -6.41 8.34
N ALA A 210 -5.26 -5.25 8.94
CA ALA A 210 -6.55 -4.59 8.91
C ALA A 210 -6.45 -3.33 8.06
N PHE A 211 -7.18 -3.26 6.96
CA PHE A 211 -7.14 -2.17 5.99
C PHE A 211 -8.55 -1.66 5.65
N ALA A 212 -8.64 -0.43 5.18
CA ALA A 212 -9.84 0.05 4.50
C ALA A 212 -9.95 -0.65 3.13
N HIS A 213 -11.17 -0.94 2.72
CA HIS A 213 -11.45 -1.57 1.43
C HIS A 213 -11.91 -0.54 0.40
N ALA A 214 -11.69 -0.84 -0.88
CA ALA A 214 -12.06 0.03 -1.99
C ALA A 214 -13.57 0.15 -2.23
N ASP A 215 -14.39 -0.67 -1.58
CA ASP A 215 -15.85 -0.62 -1.60
C ASP A 215 -16.46 0.34 -0.55
N GLY A 216 -15.62 1.08 0.19
CA GLY A 216 -16.07 1.99 1.25
C GLY A 216 -16.09 1.36 2.65
N HIS A 217 -15.72 0.09 2.80
CA HIS A 217 -15.74 -0.66 4.06
C HIS A 217 -14.32 -1.04 4.50
N TYR A 218 -14.12 -2.25 5.01
CA TYR A 218 -12.85 -2.74 5.55
C TYR A 218 -12.54 -4.15 5.04
N HIS A 219 -11.31 -4.59 5.26
CA HIS A 219 -10.93 -5.98 5.05
C HIS A 219 -9.83 -6.41 6.01
N LEU A 220 -9.76 -7.70 6.25
CA LEU A 220 -8.62 -8.36 6.86
C LEU A 220 -7.85 -9.12 5.78
N MET A 221 -6.52 -9.09 5.85
CA MET A 221 -5.68 -9.74 4.86
C MET A 221 -4.52 -10.50 5.50
N GLY A 222 -4.40 -11.78 5.16
CA GLY A 222 -3.20 -12.57 5.38
C GLY A 222 -2.32 -12.55 4.13
N CYS A 223 -1.02 -12.37 4.29
CA CYS A 223 -0.06 -12.35 3.19
C CYS A 223 1.11 -13.30 3.45
N MET A 224 1.46 -14.10 2.45
CA MET A 224 2.65 -14.94 2.40
C MET A 224 3.53 -14.47 1.24
N LEU A 225 4.82 -14.21 1.49
CA LEU A 225 5.77 -13.76 0.44
C LEU A 225 6.14 -14.87 -0.55
N SER A 226 5.93 -16.13 -0.20
CA SER A 226 6.21 -17.28 -1.06
C SER A 226 5.06 -18.29 -0.94
N ALA A 227 4.26 -18.42 -1.99
CA ALA A 227 3.12 -19.33 -2.08
C ALA A 227 3.30 -20.34 -3.22
N ALA A 228 2.82 -20.06 -4.42
CA ALA A 228 3.03 -20.96 -5.56
C ALA A 228 4.52 -21.08 -5.94
N SER A 229 5.34 -20.06 -5.68
CA SER A 229 6.80 -20.17 -5.85
C SER A 229 7.43 -21.20 -4.92
N CYS A 230 6.95 -21.31 -3.67
CA CYS A 230 7.40 -22.33 -2.73
C CYS A 230 7.00 -23.73 -3.21
N ASN A 231 5.77 -23.90 -3.69
CA ASN A 231 5.30 -25.15 -4.26
C ASN A 231 6.11 -25.54 -5.50
N LYS A 232 6.37 -24.59 -6.40
CA LYS A 232 7.21 -24.80 -7.58
C LYS A 232 8.63 -25.23 -7.19
N TRP A 233 9.27 -24.48 -6.28
CA TRP A 233 10.61 -24.83 -5.77
C TRP A 233 10.65 -26.25 -5.19
N TRP A 234 9.63 -26.63 -4.40
CA TRP A 234 9.56 -27.97 -3.82
C TRP A 234 9.45 -29.06 -4.89
N LEU A 235 8.59 -28.88 -5.89
CA LEU A 235 8.36 -29.85 -6.96
C LEU A 235 9.56 -29.94 -7.91
N ASP A 236 10.12 -28.82 -8.32
CA ASP A 236 11.17 -28.75 -9.32
C ASP A 236 12.56 -29.09 -8.73
N ASP A 237 12.92 -28.44 -7.59
CA ASP A 237 14.28 -28.47 -7.06
C ASP A 237 14.48 -29.54 -5.99
N ILE A 238 13.45 -29.93 -5.23
CA ILE A 238 13.57 -30.91 -4.15
C ILE A 238 13.09 -32.30 -4.59
N ILE A 239 11.89 -32.41 -5.14
CA ILE A 239 11.32 -33.71 -5.57
C ILE A 239 11.79 -34.08 -6.98
N GLY A 240 12.01 -33.10 -7.87
CA GLY A 240 12.45 -33.31 -9.25
C GLY A 240 11.37 -33.91 -10.16
N THR A 241 10.08 -33.74 -9.82
CA THR A 241 8.96 -34.31 -10.58
C THR A 241 8.41 -33.37 -11.64
N GLY A 242 8.93 -32.15 -11.75
CA GLY A 242 8.36 -31.09 -12.60
C GLY A 242 7.03 -30.53 -12.03
N CYS A 243 6.52 -29.49 -12.67
CA CYS A 243 5.31 -28.82 -12.20
C CYS A 243 4.05 -29.66 -12.48
N LEU A 244 3.56 -30.37 -11.48
CA LEU A 244 2.31 -31.15 -11.57
C LEU A 244 1.05 -30.27 -11.80
N LEU A 245 1.15 -28.94 -11.61
CA LEU A 245 0.03 -28.02 -11.85
C LEU A 245 -0.39 -27.95 -13.32
N TYR A 246 0.47 -28.37 -14.24
CA TYR A 246 0.19 -28.37 -15.69
C TYR A 246 0.00 -29.77 -16.27
N THR A 247 0.03 -30.82 -15.45
CA THR A 247 -0.10 -32.21 -15.92
C THR A 247 -1.41 -32.88 -15.52
N SER A 248 -2.31 -32.19 -14.83
CA SER A 248 -3.65 -32.71 -14.63
C SER A 248 -4.48 -32.36 -15.87
N ASP A 249 -4.68 -33.33 -16.74
CA ASP A 249 -5.80 -33.35 -17.67
C ASP A 249 -7.10 -33.40 -16.86
N ALA A 250 -7.53 -32.22 -16.39
CA ALA A 250 -8.81 -32.03 -15.74
C ALA A 250 -9.76 -31.31 -16.66
#